data_df4e44d623a5887fd57a3558ac4d8875
#
_entry.id   df4e44d623a5887fd57a3558ac4d8875
#
_cell.length_a   1.000
_cell.length_b   1.000
_cell.length_c   1.000
_cell.angle_alpha   90.00
_cell.angle_beta   90.00
_cell.angle_gamma   90.00
#
_symmetry.space_group_name_H-M   'P 1'
#
loop_
_entity.id
_entity.type
_entity.pdbx_description
1 polymer ?
#
loop_
_entity_poly.entity_id
_entity_poly.type
_entity_poly.pdbx_seq_one_letter_code
_entity_poly.pdbx_strand_id
1 'polypeptide(L)'
;MPIYKLSNKPNFPPVNLANEDGLLAFGGKLEPEWVIEAYTRGIFPWYNEDEPILWWSPNPRSVIFIEEIKISKSMKKILKKDLFTVTFDKCFEEVICACGDVRDETWISEKFVETYTKLYDMGIAHSVEVWNGKRLVGGLYGLSLGKMFFGESMFSIETNSSKIA
;
A
#
# COMPACT_ATOMS: atom_id res chain seq x y z
N MET A 1 -8.61 23.30 10.24
CA MET A 1 -7.25 23.86 10.01
C MET A 1 -7.03 24.07 8.51
N PRO A 2 -6.15 24.99 8.07
CA PRO A 2 -5.89 25.18 6.65
C PRO A 2 -5.14 23.94 6.10
N ILE A 3 -5.55 23.47 4.91
CA ILE A 3 -4.86 22.42 4.18
C ILE A 3 -3.70 23.07 3.43
N TYR A 4 -2.50 22.50 3.52
CA TYR A 4 -1.28 23.06 2.96
C TYR A 4 -1.14 22.74 1.47
N LYS A 5 -0.84 23.74 0.65
CA LYS A 5 -0.50 23.55 -0.76
C LYS A 5 1.00 23.26 -0.88
N LEU A 6 1.34 22.09 -1.44
CA LEU A 6 2.74 21.75 -1.72
C LEU A 6 3.24 22.43 -2.98
N SER A 7 4.51 22.81 -2.97
CA SER A 7 5.22 23.43 -4.09
C SER A 7 5.91 22.36 -4.97
N ASN A 8 6.99 22.72 -5.65
CA ASN A 8 7.75 21.82 -6.54
C ASN A 8 8.80 20.96 -5.82
N LYS A 9 8.83 20.95 -4.49
CA LYS A 9 9.73 20.14 -3.69
C LYS A 9 8.92 19.37 -2.63
N PRO A 10 9.32 18.13 -2.26
CA PRO A 10 8.62 17.31 -1.25
C PRO A 10 8.86 17.84 0.18
N ASN A 11 8.48 19.08 0.41
CA ASN A 11 8.61 19.71 1.73
C ASN A 11 7.26 19.67 2.46
N PHE A 12 7.01 18.58 3.13
CA PHE A 12 5.77 18.36 3.87
C PHE A 12 5.73 19.16 5.18
N PRO A 13 4.58 19.73 5.55
CA PRO A 13 4.39 20.34 6.85
C PRO A 13 4.47 19.30 7.98
N PRO A 14 4.65 19.71 9.24
CA PRO A 14 4.57 18.81 10.39
C PRO A 14 3.23 18.06 10.44
N VAL A 15 3.26 16.75 10.71
CA VAL A 15 2.07 15.87 10.68
C VAL A 15 0.99 16.22 11.69
N ASN A 16 1.36 16.89 12.80
CA ASN A 16 0.41 17.38 13.81
C ASN A 16 -0.46 18.54 13.30
N LEU A 17 -0.22 19.03 12.09
CA LEU A 17 -1.04 20.04 11.43
C LEU A 17 -2.11 19.44 10.49
N ALA A 18 -2.19 18.12 10.40
CA ALA A 18 -3.30 17.46 9.72
C ALA A 18 -4.65 17.83 10.36
N ASN A 19 -5.71 17.88 9.55
CA ASN A 19 -7.06 18.11 10.07
C ASN A 19 -7.58 16.89 10.86
N GLU A 20 -8.81 16.95 11.35
CA GLU A 20 -9.44 15.86 12.14
C GLU A 20 -9.56 14.55 11.35
N ASP A 21 -9.71 14.61 10.04
CA ASP A 21 -9.76 13.45 9.15
C ASP A 21 -8.37 12.91 8.78
N GLY A 22 -7.31 13.63 9.12
CA GLY A 22 -5.93 13.30 8.79
C GLY A 22 -5.41 13.90 7.48
N LEU A 23 -6.19 14.74 6.78
CA LEU A 23 -5.72 15.42 5.58
C LEU A 23 -4.72 16.51 5.95
N LEU A 24 -3.52 16.43 5.40
CA LEU A 24 -2.40 17.31 5.72
C LEU A 24 -2.11 18.33 4.63
N ALA A 25 -2.04 17.89 3.38
CA ALA A 25 -1.64 18.73 2.27
C ALA A 25 -2.25 18.28 0.94
N PHE A 26 -2.15 19.14 -0.07
CA PHE A 26 -2.56 18.84 -1.44
C PHE A 26 -1.54 19.37 -2.47
N GLY A 27 -1.58 18.80 -3.69
CA GLY A 27 -0.68 19.13 -4.79
C GLY A 27 0.67 18.39 -4.68
N GLY A 28 1.72 18.99 -5.22
CA GLY A 28 3.01 18.32 -5.37
C GLY A 28 3.01 17.34 -6.55
N LYS A 29 3.76 16.24 -6.44
CA LYS A 29 3.92 15.25 -7.50
C LYS A 29 3.87 13.82 -6.93
N LEU A 30 3.30 12.90 -7.68
CA LEU A 30 3.38 11.47 -7.38
C LEU A 30 4.62 10.90 -8.10
N GLU A 31 5.77 11.07 -7.48
CA GLU A 31 7.08 10.60 -7.93
C GLU A 31 7.79 9.86 -6.78
N PRO A 32 8.73 8.92 -7.05
CA PRO A 32 9.36 8.11 -6.01
C PRO A 32 9.95 8.93 -4.85
N GLU A 33 10.65 10.01 -5.13
CA GLU A 33 11.25 10.88 -4.11
C GLU A 33 10.21 11.51 -3.17
N TRP A 34 9.03 11.85 -3.70
CA TRP A 34 7.92 12.40 -2.91
C TRP A 34 7.30 11.35 -2.00
N VAL A 35 7.11 10.15 -2.54
CA VAL A 35 6.56 9.03 -1.78
C VAL A 35 7.51 8.64 -0.65
N ILE A 36 8.80 8.47 -0.94
CA ILE A 36 9.80 8.13 0.08
C ILE A 36 9.83 9.17 1.19
N GLU A 37 9.92 10.47 0.86
CA GLU A 37 9.94 11.55 1.85
C GLU A 37 8.64 11.57 2.68
N ALA A 38 7.49 11.36 2.06
CA ALA A 38 6.20 11.29 2.75
C ALA A 38 6.16 10.13 3.76
N TYR A 39 6.50 8.91 3.32
CA TYR A 39 6.44 7.71 4.17
C TYR A 39 7.43 7.74 5.32
N THR A 40 8.60 8.37 5.17
CA THR A 40 9.53 8.57 6.29
C THR A 40 8.96 9.41 7.42
N ARG A 41 7.88 10.16 7.14
CA ARG A 41 7.14 11.00 8.11
C ARG A 41 5.77 10.45 8.48
N GLY A 42 5.41 9.26 8.00
CA GLY A 42 4.08 8.69 8.23
C GLY A 42 2.97 9.36 7.40
N ILE A 43 3.33 9.97 6.26
CA ILE A 43 2.41 10.61 5.32
C ILE A 43 2.26 9.68 4.11
N PHE A 44 1.07 9.59 3.53
CA PHE A 44 0.81 8.80 2.33
C PHE A 44 -0.13 9.54 1.36
N PRO A 45 -0.03 9.29 0.04
CA PRO A 45 -0.94 9.83 -0.95
C PRO A 45 -2.22 8.95 -1.03
N TRP A 46 -3.38 9.60 -1.06
CA TRP A 46 -4.65 8.94 -1.35
C TRP A 46 -5.63 9.96 -1.93
N TYR A 47 -6.05 9.77 -3.18
CA TYR A 47 -6.90 10.69 -3.94
C TYR A 47 -7.49 9.97 -5.16
N ASN A 48 -8.58 10.51 -5.72
CA ASN A 48 -9.16 10.02 -6.96
C ASN A 48 -8.52 10.69 -8.17
N GLU A 49 -8.60 10.08 -9.35
CA GLU A 49 -7.92 10.54 -10.56
C GLU A 49 -8.26 11.99 -10.96
N ASP A 50 -9.51 12.41 -10.73
CA ASP A 50 -9.99 13.77 -11.02
C ASP A 50 -9.64 14.80 -9.93
N GLU A 51 -8.98 14.38 -8.86
CA GLU A 51 -8.63 15.23 -7.73
C GLU A 51 -7.15 15.63 -7.76
N PRO A 52 -6.77 16.75 -7.14
CA PRO A 52 -5.36 17.01 -6.88
C PRO A 52 -4.80 15.94 -5.94
N ILE A 53 -3.51 15.66 -6.04
CA ILE A 53 -2.86 14.72 -5.10
C ILE A 53 -3.12 15.20 -3.68
N LEU A 54 -3.70 14.32 -2.85
CA LEU A 54 -3.96 14.55 -1.44
C LEU A 54 -3.02 13.72 -0.59
N TRP A 55 -2.45 14.33 0.46
CA TRP A 55 -1.48 13.73 1.37
C TRP A 55 -2.04 13.67 2.77
N TRP A 56 -2.02 12.47 3.34
CA TRP A 56 -2.71 12.13 4.57
C TRP A 56 -1.76 11.67 5.66
N SER A 57 -2.06 12.05 6.91
CA SER A 57 -1.40 11.55 8.11
C SER A 57 -2.42 11.47 9.26
N PRO A 58 -3.30 10.45 9.28
CA PRO A 58 -4.31 10.31 10.32
C PRO A 58 -3.67 9.95 11.67
N ASN A 59 -4.30 10.43 12.74
CA ASN A 59 -3.93 10.12 14.10
C ASN A 59 -5.22 9.80 14.91
N PRO A 60 -5.37 8.59 15.50
CA PRO A 60 -4.36 7.53 15.63
C PRO A 60 -4.08 6.75 14.34
N ARG A 61 -2.90 6.15 14.24
CA ARG A 61 -2.49 5.25 13.16
C ARG A 61 -2.55 3.79 13.63
N SER A 62 -3.29 2.95 12.91
CA SER A 62 -3.30 1.51 13.17
C SER A 62 -1.96 0.89 12.77
N VAL A 63 -1.40 0.05 13.65
CA VAL A 63 -0.17 -0.69 13.44
C VAL A 63 -0.33 -2.14 13.87
N ILE A 64 0.44 -3.05 13.27
CA ILE A 64 0.53 -4.45 13.66
C ILE A 64 1.96 -4.72 14.09
N PHE A 65 2.15 -5.15 15.34
CA PHE A 65 3.42 -5.67 15.81
C PHE A 65 3.52 -7.15 15.42
N ILE A 66 4.62 -7.53 14.75
CA ILE A 66 4.79 -8.89 14.22
C ILE A 66 4.66 -9.94 15.32
N GLU A 67 5.18 -9.65 16.51
CA GLU A 67 5.15 -10.52 17.68
C GLU A 67 3.73 -10.72 18.25
N GLU A 68 2.81 -9.81 17.92
CA GLU A 68 1.42 -9.81 18.42
C GLU A 68 0.42 -10.39 17.42
N ILE A 69 0.87 -10.83 16.25
CA ILE A 69 -0.02 -11.39 15.21
C ILE A 69 -0.70 -12.65 15.71
N LYS A 70 -2.04 -12.60 15.77
CA LYS A 70 -2.88 -13.72 16.17
C LYS A 70 -3.45 -14.45 14.96
N ILE A 71 -2.90 -15.61 14.64
CA ILE A 71 -3.45 -16.48 13.59
C ILE A 71 -4.61 -17.29 14.17
N SER A 72 -5.82 -17.10 13.62
CA SER A 72 -7.02 -17.81 14.08
C SER A 72 -6.91 -19.33 13.88
N LYS A 73 -7.68 -20.12 14.66
CA LYS A 73 -7.72 -21.59 14.52
C LYS A 73 -8.16 -22.02 13.11
N SER A 74 -9.09 -21.29 12.48
CA SER A 74 -9.53 -21.55 11.11
C SER A 74 -8.42 -21.32 10.10
N MET A 75 -7.68 -20.19 10.23
CA MET A 75 -6.56 -19.90 9.36
C MET A 75 -5.43 -20.92 9.49
N LYS A 76 -5.09 -21.34 10.72
CA LYS A 76 -4.11 -22.42 10.94
C LYS A 76 -4.50 -23.73 10.25
N LYS A 77 -5.82 -24.04 10.15
CA LYS A 77 -6.29 -25.22 9.40
C LYS A 77 -6.12 -25.06 7.89
N ILE A 78 -6.30 -23.83 7.36
CA ILE A 78 -6.13 -23.54 5.93
C ILE A 78 -4.64 -23.63 5.56
N LEU A 79 -3.77 -23.01 6.33
CA LEU A 79 -2.32 -23.08 6.13
C LEU A 79 -1.79 -24.52 6.14
N LYS A 80 -2.34 -25.39 7.02
CA LYS A 80 -1.97 -26.82 7.08
C LYS A 80 -2.39 -27.62 5.85
N LYS A 81 -3.36 -27.15 5.06
CA LYS A 81 -3.80 -27.86 3.84
C LYS A 81 -2.86 -27.69 2.66
N ASP A 82 -1.92 -26.74 2.76
CA ASP A 82 -0.90 -26.46 1.73
C ASP A 82 -1.50 -26.25 0.32
N LEU A 83 -2.64 -25.56 0.26
CA LEU A 83 -3.38 -25.37 -0.99
C LEU A 83 -2.79 -24.25 -1.87
N PHE A 84 -1.98 -23.37 -1.28
CA PHE A 84 -1.46 -22.19 -1.92
C PHE A 84 0.06 -22.12 -1.77
N THR A 85 0.71 -21.67 -2.81
CA THR A 85 2.12 -21.30 -2.79
C THR A 85 2.24 -19.80 -2.61
N VAL A 86 3.17 -19.36 -1.75
CA VAL A 86 3.46 -17.94 -1.52
C VAL A 86 4.82 -17.60 -2.12
N THR A 87 4.88 -16.49 -2.83
CA THR A 87 6.13 -15.93 -3.36
C THR A 87 6.25 -14.45 -2.97
N PHE A 88 7.44 -13.90 -3.16
CA PHE A 88 7.73 -12.50 -2.91
C PHE A 88 8.40 -11.92 -4.15
N ASP A 89 7.96 -10.73 -4.56
CA ASP A 89 8.59 -9.94 -5.62
C ASP A 89 8.73 -10.69 -6.97
N LYS A 90 7.73 -11.50 -7.33
CA LYS A 90 7.75 -12.25 -8.60
C LYS A 90 6.99 -11.54 -9.72
N CYS A 91 5.90 -10.86 -9.39
CA CYS A 91 5.07 -10.18 -10.38
C CYS A 91 4.41 -8.93 -9.76
N PHE A 92 5.21 -7.98 -9.30
CA PHE A 92 4.76 -6.77 -8.61
C PHE A 92 3.68 -6.02 -9.38
N GLU A 93 3.90 -5.79 -10.69
CA GLU A 93 2.97 -5.06 -11.54
C GLU A 93 1.62 -5.78 -11.68
N GLU A 94 1.62 -7.12 -11.79
CA GLU A 94 0.39 -7.91 -11.81
C GLU A 94 -0.37 -7.79 -10.48
N VAL A 95 0.34 -7.74 -9.35
CA VAL A 95 -0.27 -7.61 -8.02
C VAL A 95 -0.90 -6.23 -7.84
N ILE A 96 -0.20 -5.14 -8.17
CA ILE A 96 -0.75 -3.79 -8.02
C ILE A 96 -1.94 -3.56 -8.96
N CYS A 97 -1.88 -4.03 -10.21
CA CYS A 97 -2.99 -3.98 -11.15
C CYS A 97 -4.20 -4.77 -10.63
N ALA A 98 -3.99 -6.01 -10.17
CA ALA A 98 -5.06 -6.83 -9.60
C ALA A 98 -5.71 -6.18 -8.36
N CYS A 99 -4.96 -5.41 -7.56
CA CYS A 99 -5.52 -4.64 -6.46
C CYS A 99 -6.45 -3.51 -6.93
N GLY A 100 -6.19 -2.92 -8.11
CA GLY A 100 -7.07 -1.95 -8.75
C GLY A 100 -8.33 -2.61 -9.32
N ASP A 101 -8.17 -3.69 -10.08
CA ASP A 101 -9.22 -4.34 -10.88
C ASP A 101 -10.34 -4.99 -10.04
N VAL A 102 -10.08 -5.36 -8.79
CA VAL A 102 -11.11 -5.96 -7.91
C VAL A 102 -12.10 -4.95 -7.33
N ARG A 103 -12.01 -3.67 -7.72
CA ARG A 103 -12.85 -2.58 -7.23
C ARG A 103 -13.52 -1.85 -8.38
N ASP A 104 -14.79 -1.53 -8.22
CA ASP A 104 -15.54 -0.70 -9.20
C ASP A 104 -14.99 0.73 -9.24
N GLU A 105 -14.53 1.26 -8.09
CA GLU A 105 -13.84 2.53 -7.96
C GLU A 105 -12.49 2.30 -7.27
N THR A 106 -11.41 2.76 -7.89
CA THR A 106 -10.05 2.59 -7.37
C THR A 106 -9.26 3.88 -7.45
N TRP A 107 -8.43 4.12 -6.43
CA TRP A 107 -7.41 5.19 -6.45
C TRP A 107 -6.11 4.75 -7.13
N ILE A 108 -5.99 3.46 -7.49
CA ILE A 108 -4.81 2.89 -8.15
C ILE A 108 -4.89 3.24 -9.64
N SER A 109 -4.54 4.48 -9.98
CA SER A 109 -4.47 4.96 -11.35
C SER A 109 -3.20 4.46 -12.06
N GLU A 110 -3.13 4.63 -13.39
CA GLU A 110 -1.91 4.32 -14.15
C GLU A 110 -0.67 5.03 -13.56
N LYS A 111 -0.84 6.26 -13.09
CA LYS A 111 0.24 7.01 -12.45
C LYS A 111 0.70 6.40 -11.12
N PHE A 112 -0.22 5.81 -10.35
CA PHE A 112 0.13 5.03 -9.17
C PHE A 112 0.95 3.81 -9.55
N VAL A 113 0.47 3.02 -10.52
CA VAL A 113 1.18 1.81 -11.00
C VAL A 113 2.58 2.18 -11.46
N GLU A 114 2.74 3.20 -12.32
CA GLU A 114 4.04 3.67 -12.80
C GLU A 114 4.99 4.07 -11.64
N THR A 115 4.48 4.84 -10.67
CA THR A 115 5.31 5.35 -9.57
C THR A 115 5.73 4.21 -8.61
N TYR A 116 4.81 3.32 -8.28
CA TYR A 116 5.10 2.20 -7.36
C TYR A 116 5.93 1.11 -8.03
N THR A 117 5.83 0.92 -9.34
CA THR A 117 6.75 0.06 -10.10
C THR A 117 8.19 0.62 -10.07
N LYS A 118 8.36 1.94 -10.20
CA LYS A 118 9.68 2.55 -10.00
C LYS A 118 10.23 2.36 -8.58
N LEU A 119 9.36 2.45 -7.56
CA LEU A 119 9.75 2.16 -6.18
C LEU A 119 10.12 0.67 -5.99
N TYR A 120 9.46 -0.24 -6.70
CA TYR A 120 9.83 -1.64 -6.75
C TYR A 120 11.22 -1.84 -7.37
N ASP A 121 11.51 -1.21 -8.51
CA ASP A 121 12.83 -1.25 -9.15
C ASP A 121 13.95 -0.69 -8.27
N MET A 122 13.59 0.23 -7.35
CA MET A 122 14.50 0.78 -6.34
C MET A 122 14.65 -0.12 -5.09
N GLY A 123 13.93 -1.24 -5.01
CA GLY A 123 13.92 -2.14 -3.85
C GLY A 123 13.22 -1.56 -2.61
N ILE A 124 12.25 -0.65 -2.81
CA ILE A 124 11.48 0.01 -1.75
C ILE A 124 10.05 -0.52 -1.69
N ALA A 125 9.42 -0.75 -2.85
CA ALA A 125 8.14 -1.42 -2.91
C ALA A 125 8.33 -2.93 -3.08
N HIS A 126 7.42 -3.70 -2.50
CA HIS A 126 7.46 -5.16 -2.50
C HIS A 126 6.06 -5.73 -2.68
N SER A 127 5.99 -6.94 -3.23
CA SER A 127 4.75 -7.70 -3.34
C SER A 127 4.84 -9.06 -2.68
N VAL A 128 3.68 -9.55 -2.25
CA VAL A 128 3.48 -10.93 -1.82
C VAL A 128 2.42 -11.52 -2.73
N GLU A 129 2.72 -12.64 -3.37
CA GLU A 129 1.82 -13.33 -4.27
C GLU A 129 1.32 -14.63 -3.64
N VAL A 130 0.05 -14.94 -3.85
CA VAL A 130 -0.56 -16.21 -3.45
C VAL A 130 -1.09 -16.92 -4.69
N TRP A 131 -0.60 -18.13 -4.90
CA TRP A 131 -0.85 -18.94 -6.08
C TRP A 131 -1.64 -20.19 -5.77
N ASN A 132 -2.62 -20.51 -6.62
CA ASN A 132 -3.22 -21.84 -6.70
C ASN A 132 -2.73 -22.51 -8.00
N GLY A 133 -1.76 -23.42 -7.89
CA GLY A 133 -1.00 -23.93 -9.02
C GLY A 133 -0.24 -22.82 -9.74
N LYS A 134 -0.63 -22.51 -10.98
CA LYS A 134 -0.02 -21.42 -11.79
C LYS A 134 -0.85 -20.14 -11.80
N ARG A 135 -1.99 -20.11 -11.12
CA ARG A 135 -2.90 -18.98 -11.13
C ARG A 135 -2.64 -18.09 -9.93
N LEU A 136 -2.42 -16.81 -10.15
CA LEU A 136 -2.35 -15.78 -9.13
C LEU A 136 -3.78 -15.56 -8.58
N VAL A 137 -4.01 -15.84 -7.30
CA VAL A 137 -5.35 -15.85 -6.69
C VAL A 137 -5.51 -14.86 -5.53
N GLY A 138 -4.43 -14.28 -5.09
CA GLY A 138 -4.41 -13.25 -4.07
C GLY A 138 -3.03 -12.65 -3.94
N GLY A 139 -2.94 -11.54 -3.26
CA GLY A 139 -1.68 -10.86 -3.02
C GLY A 139 -1.88 -9.53 -2.32
N LEU A 140 -0.78 -8.95 -1.94
CA LEU A 140 -0.69 -7.59 -1.43
C LEU A 140 0.58 -6.92 -1.93
N TYR A 141 0.60 -5.60 -1.91
CA TYR A 141 1.82 -4.84 -2.08
C TYR A 141 1.95 -3.76 -1.00
N GLY A 142 3.16 -3.26 -0.84
CA GLY A 142 3.47 -2.21 0.10
C GLY A 142 4.90 -1.71 -0.02
N LEU A 143 5.24 -0.79 0.87
CA LEU A 143 6.56 -0.17 0.93
C LEU A 143 7.32 -0.65 2.16
N SER A 144 8.60 -0.96 2.00
CA SER A 144 9.50 -1.32 3.10
C SER A 144 10.51 -0.20 3.32
N LEU A 145 10.39 0.50 4.44
CA LEU A 145 11.29 1.60 4.80
C LEU A 145 11.81 1.39 6.24
N GLY A 146 13.10 1.19 6.35
CA GLY A 146 13.75 0.89 7.63
C GLY A 146 13.23 -0.42 8.24
N LYS A 147 12.54 -0.33 9.38
CA LYS A 147 11.96 -1.49 10.10
C LYS A 147 10.43 -1.59 9.93
N MET A 148 9.86 -0.80 9.03
CA MET A 148 8.41 -0.73 8.84
C MET A 148 8.03 -1.21 7.45
N PHE A 149 6.96 -1.99 7.39
CA PHE A 149 6.26 -2.31 6.15
C PHE A 149 4.92 -1.59 6.14
N PHE A 150 4.67 -0.81 5.10
CA PHE A 150 3.44 -0.09 4.88
C PHE A 150 2.61 -0.86 3.85
N GLY A 151 1.61 -1.60 4.31
CA GLY A 151 0.68 -2.30 3.42
C GLY A 151 -0.23 -1.28 2.72
N GLU A 152 -0.24 -1.31 1.40
CA GLU A 152 -1.00 -0.37 0.57
C GLU A 152 -2.35 -0.93 0.18
N SER A 153 -2.35 -2.06 -0.48
CA SER A 153 -3.56 -2.72 -0.93
C SER A 153 -3.38 -4.23 -1.04
N MET A 154 -4.49 -4.93 -1.08
CA MET A 154 -4.53 -6.38 -1.28
C MET A 154 -5.73 -6.75 -2.14
N PHE A 155 -5.64 -7.90 -2.81
CA PHE A 155 -6.73 -8.52 -3.54
C PHE A 155 -6.92 -9.99 -3.16
N SER A 156 -8.12 -10.52 -3.42
CA SER A 156 -8.48 -11.90 -3.09
C SER A 156 -9.49 -12.41 -4.11
N ILE A 157 -9.05 -13.29 -5.00
CA ILE A 157 -9.90 -13.98 -5.97
C ILE A 157 -10.47 -15.27 -5.34
N GLU A 158 -9.63 -15.98 -4.59
CA GLU A 158 -10.06 -17.17 -3.85
C GLU A 158 -10.18 -16.87 -2.35
N THR A 159 -11.12 -17.54 -1.69
CA THR A 159 -11.38 -17.34 -0.27
C THR A 159 -10.12 -17.52 0.57
N ASN A 160 -9.80 -16.51 1.38
CA ASN A 160 -8.66 -16.41 2.28
C ASN A 160 -7.29 -16.18 1.62
N SER A 161 -7.19 -16.07 0.30
CA SER A 161 -5.88 -15.85 -0.35
C SER A 161 -5.20 -14.55 0.14
N SER A 162 -5.93 -13.44 0.26
CA SER A 162 -5.36 -12.19 0.80
C SER A 162 -4.97 -12.25 2.29
N LYS A 163 -5.50 -13.22 3.04
CA LYS A 163 -5.10 -13.41 4.46
C LYS A 163 -3.85 -14.28 4.59
N ILE A 164 -3.47 -14.95 3.52
CA ILE A 164 -2.26 -15.77 3.43
C ILE A 164 -1.09 -14.89 2.98
N ALA A 165 -1.35 -13.93 2.07
CA ALA A 165 -0.40 -12.88 1.70
C ALA A 165 -0.04 -12.02 2.91
#